data_6a9707b07ff535d6853ba23e16f6b806
#
_entry.id   6a9707b07ff535d6853ba23e16f6b806
#
_cell.length_a   1.000
_cell.length_b   1.000
_cell.length_c   1.000
_cell.angle_alpha   90.00
_cell.angle_beta   90.00
_cell.angle_gamma   90.00
#
_symmetry.space_group_name_H-M   'P 1'
#
loop_
_entity.id
_entity.type
_entity.pdbx_description
1 polymer ?
#
loop_
_entity_poly.entity_id
_entity_poly.type
_entity_poly.pdbx_seq_one_letter_code
_entity_poly.pdbx_strand_id
1 'polypeptide(L)'
;MNNSRGRVLRALNHQNSDCIPVDFGSTAVTGIHCRVVEALRHHYGLKPKPVKIVDAFQMLGEVDEELAELIGVDCAGIGGAKDIFDLDTTRLHEQVTPWGQHVLVPQDMDLAPDSQGDVYVYAGGDKQYPPSAVMPKGCYFINAIERQLPIEEEKLNPEDNVEEFALLTDADLAY
;
A
#
# COMPACT_ATOMS: atom_id res chain seq x y z
N MET A 1 19.63 -27.05 0.43
CA MET A 1 18.24 -26.75 0.83
C MET A 1 17.69 -25.74 -0.16
N ASN A 2 16.70 -26.15 -0.94
CA ASN A 2 15.97 -25.22 -1.82
C ASN A 2 14.87 -24.57 -0.99
N ASN A 3 15.16 -23.43 -0.39
CA ASN A 3 14.19 -22.59 0.32
C ASN A 3 14.13 -21.21 -0.34
N SER A 4 13.09 -20.47 -0.04
CA SER A 4 12.83 -19.12 -0.59
C SER A 4 14.04 -18.20 -0.49
N ARG A 5 14.67 -18.12 0.69
CA ARG A 5 15.90 -17.33 0.88
C ARG A 5 17.03 -17.76 -0.06
N GLY A 6 17.23 -19.06 -0.23
CA GLY A 6 18.27 -19.59 -1.13
C GLY A 6 17.99 -19.27 -2.59
N ARG A 7 16.72 -19.31 -3.03
CA ARG A 7 16.30 -18.88 -4.38
C ARG A 7 16.59 -17.41 -4.63
N VAL A 8 16.13 -16.55 -3.72
CA VAL A 8 16.35 -15.10 -3.82
C VAL A 8 17.84 -14.77 -3.84
N LEU A 9 18.64 -15.34 -2.93
CA LEU A 9 20.09 -15.09 -2.88
C LEU A 9 20.80 -15.54 -4.16
N ARG A 10 20.42 -16.70 -4.73
CA ARG A 10 21.00 -17.14 -6.02
C ARG A 10 20.64 -16.18 -7.15
N ALA A 11 19.40 -15.74 -7.22
CA ALA A 11 18.98 -14.77 -8.23
C ALA A 11 19.75 -13.45 -8.13
N LEU A 12 19.91 -12.91 -6.91
CA LEU A 12 20.68 -11.68 -6.66
C LEU A 12 22.19 -11.83 -7.02
N ASN A 13 22.73 -13.04 -6.90
CA ASN A 13 24.10 -13.36 -7.28
C ASN A 13 24.25 -13.86 -8.73
N HIS A 14 23.22 -13.71 -9.58
CA HIS A 14 23.19 -14.18 -10.97
C HIS A 14 23.52 -15.69 -11.13
N GLN A 15 23.11 -16.49 -10.17
CA GLN A 15 23.28 -17.94 -10.15
C GLN A 15 21.99 -18.66 -10.55
N ASN A 16 22.12 -19.82 -11.18
CA ASN A 16 20.98 -20.64 -11.51
C ASN A 16 20.24 -21.13 -10.25
N SER A 17 18.93 -21.06 -10.29
CA SER A 17 18.03 -21.59 -9.29
C SER A 17 17.15 -22.69 -9.89
N ASP A 18 16.55 -23.51 -9.04
CA ASP A 18 15.54 -24.51 -9.42
C ASP A 18 14.29 -23.89 -10.05
N CYS A 19 13.92 -22.71 -9.59
CA CYS A 19 12.84 -21.91 -10.17
C CYS A 19 13.14 -20.41 -9.96
N ILE A 20 12.42 -19.56 -10.69
CA ILE A 20 12.48 -18.09 -10.52
C ILE A 20 11.86 -17.76 -9.16
N PRO A 21 12.52 -16.95 -8.32
CA PRO A 21 11.92 -16.47 -7.09
C PRO A 21 10.71 -15.58 -7.39
N VAL A 22 9.66 -15.73 -6.60
CA VAL A 22 8.40 -15.00 -6.74
C VAL A 22 8.28 -13.98 -5.62
N ASP A 23 8.15 -12.73 -5.98
CA ASP A 23 7.69 -11.66 -5.09
C ASP A 23 6.27 -11.25 -5.50
N PHE A 24 5.33 -11.47 -4.59
CA PHE A 24 3.93 -11.14 -4.81
C PHE A 24 3.32 -10.61 -3.52
N GLY A 25 3.26 -9.30 -3.39
CA GLY A 25 2.71 -8.61 -2.24
C GLY A 25 3.71 -8.19 -1.16
N SER A 26 5.04 -8.30 -1.39
CA SER A 26 6.02 -7.83 -0.41
C SER A 26 6.16 -6.30 -0.39
N THR A 27 5.80 -5.64 -1.47
CA THR A 27 5.84 -4.17 -1.62
C THR A 27 4.59 -3.66 -2.33
N ALA A 28 4.37 -2.34 -2.33
CA ALA A 28 3.29 -1.73 -3.11
C ALA A 28 3.46 -1.96 -4.64
N VAL A 29 4.70 -2.11 -5.12
CA VAL A 29 5.00 -2.37 -6.54
C VAL A 29 4.59 -3.78 -6.98
N THR A 30 4.72 -4.76 -6.08
CA THR A 30 4.38 -6.17 -6.33
C THR A 30 3.04 -6.56 -5.70
N GLY A 31 2.33 -5.58 -5.12
CA GLY A 31 1.05 -5.76 -4.48
C GLY A 31 -0.09 -6.00 -5.45
N ILE A 32 -1.19 -6.54 -4.93
CA ILE A 32 -2.43 -6.76 -5.66
C ILE A 32 -3.61 -6.18 -4.91
N HIS A 33 -4.60 -5.72 -5.67
CA HIS A 33 -5.82 -5.13 -5.12
C HIS A 33 -6.56 -6.12 -4.20
N CYS A 34 -7.13 -5.63 -3.10
CA CYS A 34 -7.80 -6.44 -2.08
C CYS A 34 -8.89 -7.37 -2.63
N ARG A 35 -9.62 -6.98 -3.68
CA ARG A 35 -10.59 -7.84 -4.36
C ARG A 35 -9.96 -9.07 -4.98
N VAL A 36 -8.75 -8.92 -5.53
CA VAL A 36 -8.02 -10.04 -6.14
C VAL A 36 -7.51 -10.97 -5.05
N VAL A 37 -7.02 -10.44 -3.92
CA VAL A 37 -6.65 -11.25 -2.75
C VAL A 37 -7.82 -12.11 -2.27
N GLU A 38 -9.00 -11.51 -2.10
CA GLU A 38 -10.21 -12.24 -1.71
C GLU A 38 -10.59 -13.32 -2.73
N ALA A 39 -10.56 -12.98 -4.03
CA ALA A 39 -10.85 -13.92 -5.10
C ALA A 39 -9.86 -15.10 -5.14
N LEU A 40 -8.56 -14.84 -4.92
CA LEU A 40 -7.53 -15.88 -4.83
C LEU A 40 -7.76 -16.77 -3.60
N ARG A 41 -8.05 -16.20 -2.43
CA ARG A 41 -8.38 -16.97 -1.24
C ARG A 41 -9.57 -17.90 -1.48
N HIS A 42 -10.62 -17.40 -2.13
CA HIS A 42 -11.77 -18.21 -2.52
C HIS A 42 -11.39 -19.31 -3.53
N HIS A 43 -10.59 -18.97 -4.56
CA HIS A 43 -10.13 -19.94 -5.57
C HIS A 43 -9.36 -21.11 -4.96
N TYR A 44 -8.49 -20.84 -3.99
CA TYR A 44 -7.71 -21.85 -3.29
C TYR A 44 -8.46 -22.54 -2.13
N GLY A 45 -9.74 -22.23 -1.94
CA GLY A 45 -10.58 -22.86 -0.90
C GLY A 45 -10.20 -22.45 0.53
N LEU A 46 -9.52 -21.31 0.71
CA LEU A 46 -9.21 -20.77 2.01
C LEU A 46 -10.45 -20.21 2.70
N LYS A 47 -10.46 -20.20 4.02
CA LYS A 47 -11.58 -19.64 4.79
C LYS A 47 -11.73 -18.15 4.48
N PRO A 48 -12.98 -17.68 4.25
CA PRO A 48 -13.26 -16.26 4.12
C PRO A 48 -12.83 -15.50 5.39
N LYS A 49 -12.19 -14.37 5.18
CA LYS A 49 -11.87 -13.40 6.24
C LYS A 49 -11.71 -12.01 5.63
N PRO A 50 -11.89 -10.93 6.41
CA PRO A 50 -11.61 -9.59 5.93
C PRO A 50 -10.16 -9.48 5.45
N VAL A 51 -9.96 -8.86 4.28
CA VAL A 51 -8.63 -8.64 3.72
C VAL A 51 -8.01 -7.40 4.37
N LYS A 52 -6.81 -7.55 4.95
CA LYS A 52 -6.07 -6.42 5.48
C LYS A 52 -5.56 -5.54 4.35
N ILE A 53 -5.84 -4.24 4.40
CA ILE A 53 -5.26 -3.26 3.47
C ILE A 53 -3.85 -2.91 3.93
N VAL A 54 -2.88 -3.09 3.04
CA VAL A 54 -1.46 -2.81 3.28
C VAL A 54 -0.97 -1.55 2.58
N ASP A 55 -1.70 -1.12 1.54
CA ASP A 55 -1.51 0.16 0.87
C ASP A 55 -2.90 0.75 0.60
N ALA A 56 -3.22 1.82 1.30
CA ALA A 56 -4.53 2.45 1.20
C ALA A 56 -4.73 3.15 -0.14
N PHE A 57 -3.66 3.69 -0.75
CA PHE A 57 -3.75 4.45 -1.99
C PHE A 57 -4.26 3.59 -3.15
N GLN A 58 -3.68 2.40 -3.30
CA GLN A 58 -4.04 1.45 -4.34
C GLN A 58 -5.02 0.37 -3.87
N MET A 59 -5.49 0.44 -2.62
CA MET A 59 -6.33 -0.57 -1.99
C MET A 59 -5.73 -1.99 -2.10
N LEU A 60 -4.40 -2.10 -1.90
CA LEU A 60 -3.71 -3.38 -1.95
C LEU A 60 -4.03 -4.19 -0.70
N GLY A 61 -4.33 -5.48 -0.94
CA GLY A 61 -4.59 -6.44 0.13
C GLY A 61 -3.34 -7.20 0.53
N GLU A 62 -3.23 -7.55 1.81
CA GLU A 62 -2.19 -8.44 2.31
C GLU A 62 -2.30 -9.82 1.67
N VAL A 63 -1.24 -10.28 1.03
CA VAL A 63 -1.06 -11.68 0.65
C VAL A 63 -0.56 -12.39 1.90
N ASP A 64 -1.49 -12.88 2.71
CA ASP A 64 -1.17 -13.52 3.99
C ASP A 64 -0.42 -14.85 3.81
N GLU A 65 0.12 -15.38 4.91
CA GLU A 65 0.98 -16.56 4.90
C GLU A 65 0.31 -17.77 4.23
N GLU A 66 -0.98 -18.04 4.52
CA GLU A 66 -1.72 -19.16 3.92
C GLU A 66 -1.79 -19.05 2.39
N LEU A 67 -2.09 -17.84 1.89
CA LEU A 67 -2.18 -17.58 0.45
C LEU A 67 -0.79 -17.55 -0.19
N ALA A 68 0.20 -16.95 0.47
CA ALA A 68 1.57 -16.89 0.02
C ALA A 68 2.20 -18.28 -0.18
N GLU A 69 1.94 -19.22 0.75
CA GLU A 69 2.39 -20.60 0.63
C GLU A 69 1.77 -21.32 -0.59
N LEU A 70 0.47 -21.11 -0.83
CA LEU A 70 -0.23 -21.75 -1.96
C LEU A 70 0.21 -21.21 -3.31
N ILE A 71 0.53 -19.91 -3.40
CA ILE A 71 1.04 -19.26 -4.61
C ILE A 71 2.53 -19.58 -4.81
N GLY A 72 3.26 -19.88 -3.75
CA GLY A 72 4.70 -20.11 -3.77
C GLY A 72 5.52 -18.83 -3.72
N VAL A 73 5.09 -17.85 -2.93
CA VAL A 73 5.79 -16.58 -2.74
C VAL A 73 7.08 -16.77 -1.94
N ASP A 74 8.15 -16.12 -2.37
CA ASP A 74 9.48 -16.24 -1.76
C ASP A 74 9.89 -15.03 -0.90
N CYS A 75 9.14 -13.93 -1.00
CA CYS A 75 9.44 -12.67 -0.32
C CYS A 75 8.31 -12.28 0.64
N ALA A 76 8.67 -11.74 1.79
CA ALA A 76 7.73 -11.15 2.73
C ALA A 76 8.05 -9.66 2.93
N GLY A 77 7.01 -8.82 2.90
CA GLY A 77 7.16 -7.39 3.12
C GLY A 77 7.32 -7.05 4.59
N ILE A 78 8.07 -5.99 4.85
CA ILE A 78 8.16 -5.37 6.17
C ILE A 78 7.54 -3.98 6.03
N GLY A 79 6.41 -3.76 6.68
CA GLY A 79 5.72 -2.47 6.70
C GLY A 79 6.18 -1.59 7.85
N GLY A 80 6.00 -0.28 7.70
CA GLY A 80 6.14 0.69 8.78
C GLY A 80 4.92 0.68 9.71
N ALA A 81 5.04 1.35 10.86
CA ALA A 81 3.93 1.53 11.79
C ALA A 81 2.88 2.54 11.28
N LYS A 82 3.20 3.31 10.26
CA LYS A 82 2.32 4.28 9.62
C LYS A 82 2.34 4.12 8.10
N ASP A 83 1.21 4.44 7.48
CA ASP A 83 1.09 4.48 6.03
C ASP A 83 1.39 5.89 5.47
N ILE A 84 1.22 6.06 4.17
CA ILE A 84 1.46 7.34 3.47
C ILE A 84 0.52 8.48 3.89
N PHE A 85 -0.60 8.17 4.54
CA PHE A 85 -1.54 9.12 5.10
C PHE A 85 -1.32 9.37 6.60
N ASP A 86 -0.19 8.93 7.16
CA ASP A 86 0.14 9.01 8.59
C ASP A 86 -0.82 8.23 9.49
N LEU A 87 -1.53 7.24 8.95
CA LEU A 87 -2.46 6.38 9.68
C LEU A 87 -1.72 5.22 10.35
N ASP A 88 -2.07 4.91 11.60
CA ASP A 88 -1.47 3.83 12.39
C ASP A 88 -1.88 2.45 11.86
N THR A 89 -0.96 1.78 11.16
CA THR A 89 -1.16 0.45 10.55
C THR A 89 -1.10 -0.70 11.57
N THR A 90 -0.77 -0.42 12.83
CA THR A 90 -0.70 -1.42 13.89
C THR A 90 -2.06 -1.62 14.58
N ARG A 91 -2.98 -0.67 14.46
CA ARG A 91 -4.34 -0.72 14.99
C ARG A 91 -5.34 -0.75 13.86
N LEU A 92 -5.99 -1.87 13.69
CA LEU A 92 -6.92 -2.12 12.59
C LEU A 92 -8.34 -2.29 13.10
N HIS A 93 -9.31 -1.95 12.28
CA HIS A 93 -10.72 -2.28 12.46
C HIS A 93 -11.35 -2.72 11.14
N GLU A 94 -12.44 -3.46 11.23
CA GLU A 94 -13.17 -3.94 10.07
C GLU A 94 -14.08 -2.85 9.51
N GLN A 95 -14.04 -2.69 8.19
CA GLN A 95 -14.96 -1.83 7.45
C GLN A 95 -15.45 -2.52 6.19
N VAL A 96 -16.51 -1.97 5.60
CA VAL A 96 -17.04 -2.41 4.32
C VAL A 96 -16.73 -1.35 3.26
N THR A 97 -16.06 -1.77 2.20
CA THR A 97 -15.75 -0.91 1.07
C THR A 97 -17.02 -0.49 0.31
N PRO A 98 -16.99 0.58 -0.52
CA PRO A 98 -18.14 0.98 -1.34
C PRO A 98 -18.66 -0.12 -2.29
N TRP A 99 -17.84 -1.13 -2.61
CA TRP A 99 -18.25 -2.29 -3.43
C TRP A 99 -18.67 -3.52 -2.61
N GLY A 100 -18.81 -3.38 -1.28
CA GLY A 100 -19.37 -4.41 -0.40
C GLY A 100 -18.37 -5.45 0.13
N GLN A 101 -17.06 -5.25 -0.04
CA GLN A 101 -16.04 -6.14 0.49
C GLN A 101 -15.68 -5.80 1.93
N HIS A 102 -15.55 -6.80 2.79
CA HIS A 102 -15.04 -6.66 4.15
C HIS A 102 -13.52 -6.57 4.16
N VAL A 103 -12.99 -5.51 4.74
CA VAL A 103 -11.55 -5.22 4.82
C VAL A 103 -11.14 -4.79 6.23
N LEU A 104 -9.86 -4.99 6.56
CA LEU A 104 -9.24 -4.40 7.75
C LEU A 104 -8.44 -3.18 7.32
N VAL A 105 -8.74 -2.03 7.89
CA VAL A 105 -8.07 -0.75 7.64
C VAL A 105 -7.56 -0.13 8.94
N PRO A 106 -6.61 0.82 8.89
CA PRO A 106 -6.19 1.58 10.06
C PRO A 106 -7.38 2.16 10.84
N GLN A 107 -7.27 2.19 12.18
CA GLN A 107 -8.35 2.59 13.09
C GLN A 107 -8.95 3.98 12.78
N ASP A 108 -8.12 4.88 12.27
CA ASP A 108 -8.51 6.26 11.99
C ASP A 108 -8.86 6.49 10.49
N MET A 109 -8.94 5.42 9.71
CA MET A 109 -9.44 5.43 8.33
C MET A 109 -10.93 5.13 8.28
N ASP A 110 -11.67 5.93 7.49
CA ASP A 110 -13.11 5.77 7.30
C ASP A 110 -13.40 5.54 5.82
N LEU A 111 -14.06 4.43 5.49
CA LEU A 111 -14.48 4.09 4.12
C LEU A 111 -15.95 4.40 3.84
N ALA A 112 -16.64 5.05 4.77
CA ALA A 112 -18.03 5.45 4.57
C ALA A 112 -18.13 6.52 3.47
N PRO A 113 -18.93 6.29 2.41
CA PRO A 113 -19.13 7.28 1.38
C PRO A 113 -19.95 8.47 1.90
N ASP A 114 -19.64 9.64 1.38
CA ASP A 114 -20.43 10.86 1.62
C ASP A 114 -21.77 10.85 0.84
N SER A 115 -22.49 11.98 0.87
CA SER A 115 -23.78 12.13 0.17
C SER A 115 -23.66 12.06 -1.38
N GLN A 116 -22.48 12.25 -1.93
CA GLN A 116 -22.18 12.13 -3.37
C GLN A 116 -21.74 10.70 -3.73
N GLY A 117 -21.36 9.92 -2.74
CA GLY A 117 -20.86 8.56 -2.87
C GLY A 117 -19.34 8.48 -2.91
N ASP A 118 -18.64 9.56 -2.59
CA ASP A 118 -17.18 9.64 -2.55
C ASP A 118 -16.66 9.30 -1.14
N VAL A 119 -15.50 8.66 -1.07
CA VAL A 119 -14.80 8.35 0.19
C VAL A 119 -13.58 9.24 0.31
N TYR A 120 -13.42 9.92 1.44
CA TYR A 120 -12.30 10.84 1.70
C TYR A 120 -11.34 10.27 2.74
N VAL A 121 -10.05 10.44 2.49
CA VAL A 121 -8.97 10.08 3.42
C VAL A 121 -8.32 11.35 3.96
N TYR A 122 -8.14 11.39 5.28
CA TYR A 122 -7.56 12.50 6.01
C TYR A 122 -6.22 12.08 6.61
N ALA A 123 -5.22 12.96 6.54
CA ALA A 123 -3.92 12.71 7.16
C ALA A 123 -4.08 12.50 8.67
N GLY A 124 -3.49 11.41 9.20
CA GLY A 124 -3.65 11.01 10.59
C GLY A 124 -5.10 10.78 11.06
N GLY A 125 -6.07 10.69 10.13
CA GLY A 125 -7.50 10.61 10.42
C GLY A 125 -8.13 11.91 10.91
N ASP A 126 -7.40 13.03 10.90
CA ASP A 126 -7.87 14.31 11.46
C ASP A 126 -8.76 15.06 10.47
N LYS A 127 -10.07 15.00 10.71
CA LYS A 127 -11.10 15.69 9.90
C LYS A 127 -11.17 17.21 10.12
N GLN A 128 -10.34 17.80 10.99
CA GLN A 128 -10.22 19.26 11.12
C GLN A 128 -9.46 19.88 9.94
N TYR A 129 -8.66 19.08 9.24
CA TYR A 129 -7.96 19.48 8.03
C TYR A 129 -8.71 19.03 6.77
N PRO A 130 -8.45 19.68 5.62
CA PRO A 130 -8.98 19.22 4.35
C PRO A 130 -8.52 17.80 4.02
N PRO A 131 -9.35 16.98 3.35
CA PRO A 131 -8.98 15.61 3.01
C PRO A 131 -7.76 15.55 2.09
N SER A 132 -6.84 14.61 2.34
CA SER A 132 -5.63 14.44 1.53
C SER A 132 -5.89 13.68 0.23
N ALA A 133 -6.89 12.82 0.21
CA ALA A 133 -7.18 11.99 -0.93
C ALA A 133 -8.68 11.64 -1.00
N VAL A 134 -9.11 11.18 -2.17
CA VAL A 134 -10.49 10.82 -2.45
C VAL A 134 -10.58 9.55 -3.31
N MET A 135 -11.51 8.68 -2.98
CA MET A 135 -11.98 7.63 -3.88
C MET A 135 -13.32 8.07 -4.45
N PRO A 136 -13.40 8.47 -5.71
CA PRO A 136 -14.66 8.87 -6.34
C PRO A 136 -15.64 7.71 -6.40
N LYS A 137 -16.93 8.04 -6.38
CA LYS A 137 -18.03 7.07 -6.52
C LYS A 137 -17.80 6.12 -7.70
N GLY A 138 -17.87 4.82 -7.43
CA GLY A 138 -17.68 3.77 -8.43
C GLY A 138 -16.23 3.48 -8.78
N CYS A 139 -15.26 4.15 -8.17
CA CYS A 139 -13.84 3.84 -8.28
C CYS A 139 -13.42 2.80 -7.24
N TYR A 140 -12.24 2.23 -7.47
CA TYR A 140 -11.62 1.19 -6.63
C TYR A 140 -10.28 1.63 -6.04
N PHE A 141 -9.83 2.83 -6.36
CA PHE A 141 -8.54 3.40 -5.98
C PHE A 141 -8.74 4.78 -5.37
N ILE A 142 -7.85 5.14 -4.46
CA ILE A 142 -7.81 6.45 -3.83
C ILE A 142 -6.86 7.33 -4.65
N ASN A 143 -7.28 8.55 -4.98
CA ASN A 143 -6.50 9.54 -5.70
C ASN A 143 -6.10 10.68 -4.77
N ALA A 144 -4.87 11.14 -4.86
CA ALA A 144 -4.45 12.35 -4.15
C ALA A 144 -5.27 13.56 -4.61
N ILE A 145 -5.62 14.41 -3.67
CA ILE A 145 -6.26 15.70 -3.99
C ILE A 145 -5.15 16.71 -4.23
N GLU A 146 -4.94 17.05 -5.49
CA GLU A 146 -3.96 18.07 -5.87
C GLU A 146 -4.45 19.48 -5.45
N ARG A 147 -3.58 20.21 -4.76
CA ARG A 147 -3.83 21.60 -4.33
C ARG A 147 -2.77 22.56 -4.86
N GLN A 148 -2.01 22.09 -5.83
CA GLN A 148 -1.01 22.93 -6.47
C GLN A 148 -1.72 24.09 -7.20
N LEU A 149 -1.26 25.30 -6.95
CA LEU A 149 -1.67 26.46 -7.74
C LEU A 149 -1.18 26.30 -9.19
N PRO A 150 -1.88 26.92 -10.17
CA PRO A 150 -1.40 26.92 -11.54
C PRO A 150 0.06 27.40 -11.60
N ILE A 151 0.87 26.68 -12.39
CA ILE A 151 2.27 27.05 -12.59
C ILE A 151 2.30 28.36 -13.37
N GLU A 152 2.94 29.38 -12.78
CA GLU A 152 3.22 30.65 -13.46
C GLU A 152 4.64 30.56 -14.03
N GLU A 153 4.76 30.26 -15.33
CA GLU A 153 6.06 30.04 -15.99
C GLU A 153 7.06 31.17 -15.77
N GLU A 154 6.56 32.41 -15.68
CA GLU A 154 7.38 33.61 -15.44
C GLU A 154 8.03 33.63 -14.04
N LYS A 155 7.50 32.86 -13.11
CA LYS A 155 8.00 32.73 -11.72
C LYS A 155 8.83 31.49 -11.49
N LEU A 156 9.01 30.65 -12.51
CA LEU A 156 9.86 29.44 -12.39
C LEU A 156 11.32 29.87 -12.22
N ASN A 157 11.91 29.49 -11.09
CA ASN A 157 13.33 29.63 -10.86
C ASN A 157 14.00 28.29 -11.23
N PRO A 158 14.89 28.25 -12.26
CA PRO A 158 15.59 27.03 -12.62
C PRO A 158 16.42 26.42 -11.46
N GLU A 159 16.81 27.25 -10.48
CA GLU A 159 17.55 26.81 -9.30
C GLU A 159 16.66 26.01 -8.33
N ASP A 160 15.34 26.20 -8.34
CA ASP A 160 14.39 25.45 -7.51
C ASP A 160 14.27 23.97 -7.94
N ASN A 161 14.75 23.62 -9.15
CA ASN A 161 14.82 22.25 -9.66
C ASN A 161 16.13 21.56 -9.32
N VAL A 162 17.07 22.25 -8.69
CA VAL A 162 18.28 21.62 -8.16
C VAL A 162 17.94 21.04 -6.80
N GLU A 163 17.56 19.78 -6.78
CA GLU A 163 17.51 19.03 -5.52
C GLU A 163 18.90 19.10 -4.91
N GLU A 164 19.04 19.81 -3.80
CA GLU A 164 20.23 19.73 -2.97
C GLU A 164 20.28 18.32 -2.37
N PHE A 165 20.97 17.41 -3.03
CA PHE A 165 21.39 16.15 -2.43
C PHE A 165 22.42 16.47 -1.34
N ALA A 166 21.96 16.92 -0.19
CA ALA A 166 22.82 17.01 0.97
C ALA A 166 23.30 15.61 1.33
N LEU A 167 24.62 15.45 1.50
CA LEU A 167 25.16 14.20 2.03
C LEU A 167 24.53 13.94 3.40
N LEU A 168 23.93 12.77 3.57
CA LEU A 168 23.42 12.33 4.86
C LEU A 168 24.56 12.35 5.86
N THR A 169 24.36 13.00 6.97
CA THR A 169 25.29 13.04 8.10
C THR A 169 24.93 11.95 9.12
N ASP A 170 25.87 11.60 10.02
CA ASP A 170 25.58 10.67 11.12
C ASP A 170 24.41 11.14 12.00
N ALA A 171 24.16 12.45 12.06
CA ALA A 171 23.02 13.01 12.80
C ALA A 171 21.68 12.72 12.09
N ASP A 172 21.67 12.64 10.79
CA ASP A 172 20.47 12.30 10.00
C ASP A 172 20.14 10.82 10.08
N LEU A 173 21.10 9.98 10.46
CA LEU A 173 20.94 8.54 10.62
C LEU A 173 20.62 8.12 12.05
N ALA A 174 20.69 9.06 13.01
CA ALA A 174 20.36 8.81 14.41
C ALA A 174 18.85 8.93 14.63
N TYR A 175 18.09 7.87 14.28
CA TYR A 175 16.71 7.64 14.66
C TYR A 175 16.64 6.61 15.76
#